data_5a59d742d7ed97b8599830a7468cca6f
#
_entry.id   5a59d742d7ed97b8599830a7468cca6f
#
_cell.length_a   1.000
_cell.length_b   1.000
_cell.length_c   1.000
_cell.angle_alpha   90.00
_cell.angle_beta   90.00
_cell.angle_gamma   90.00
#
_symmetry.space_group_name_H-M   'P 1'
#
loop_
_entity.id
_entity.type
_entity.pdbx_description
1 polymer ?
#
loop_
_entity_poly.entity_id
_entity_poly.type
_entity_poly.pdbx_seq_one_letter_code
_entity_poly.pdbx_strand_id
1 'polypeptide(L)'
;MAFDDAALERALRAETKHGLTLYCNGETLTALGYEWMAVVPMDGLRERLRGTLGALVEMLGYIPENDTVRIVRNKGGYLVQPELPETVGEEICGYAGETHTEEIRPTGLRMWMNFLMQKRNGDIVGVTTRGPGLDVRRYSITPGGIVRQEDGDTGERLYRRGYRPREDTDSEATLRKWRHLEVMSWCDWDAPEE
;
A
#
# COMPACT_ATOMS: atom_id res chain seq x y z
N MET A 1 -3.20 0.55 -17.13
CA MET A 1 -3.57 0.09 -15.77
C MET A 1 -2.30 0.03 -14.97
N ALA A 2 -2.21 0.76 -13.88
CA ALA A 2 -1.00 0.80 -13.07
C ALA A 2 -0.91 -0.39 -12.09
N PHE A 3 -2.04 -0.90 -11.56
CA PHE A 3 -2.04 -2.16 -10.85
C PHE A 3 -2.04 -3.36 -11.82
N ASP A 4 -1.14 -4.32 -11.59
CA ASP A 4 -1.29 -5.67 -12.10
C ASP A 4 -2.46 -6.34 -11.35
N ASP A 5 -3.56 -6.64 -12.05
CA ASP A 5 -4.77 -7.20 -11.47
C ASP A 5 -4.52 -8.53 -10.75
N ALA A 6 -3.65 -9.38 -11.30
CA ALA A 6 -3.31 -10.65 -10.65
C ALA A 6 -2.50 -10.46 -9.37
N ALA A 7 -1.63 -9.44 -9.32
CA ALA A 7 -0.89 -9.09 -8.11
C ALA A 7 -1.81 -8.43 -7.07
N LEU A 8 -2.70 -7.54 -7.52
CA LEU A 8 -3.71 -6.92 -6.66
C LEU A 8 -4.63 -7.97 -6.04
N GLU A 9 -5.17 -8.89 -6.84
CA GLU A 9 -6.01 -9.99 -6.36
C GLU A 9 -5.29 -10.86 -5.33
N ARG A 10 -4.04 -11.24 -5.60
CA ARG A 10 -3.23 -12.02 -4.63
C ARG A 10 -3.04 -11.27 -3.31
N ALA A 11 -2.80 -9.96 -3.36
CA ALA A 11 -2.64 -9.13 -2.18
C ALA A 11 -3.94 -9.03 -1.38
N LEU A 12 -5.08 -8.79 -2.04
CA LEU A 12 -6.40 -8.76 -1.41
C LEU A 12 -6.71 -10.10 -0.71
N ARG A 13 -6.53 -11.24 -1.40
CA ARG A 13 -6.73 -12.58 -0.81
C ARG A 13 -5.80 -12.85 0.37
N ALA A 14 -4.53 -12.44 0.29
CA ALA A 14 -3.57 -12.64 1.36
C ALA A 14 -3.96 -11.85 2.61
N GLU A 15 -4.47 -10.63 2.42
CA GLU A 15 -4.82 -9.72 3.51
C GLU A 15 -6.06 -10.17 4.29
N THR A 16 -6.97 -10.94 3.68
CA THR A 16 -8.14 -11.47 4.40
C THR A 16 -7.80 -12.33 5.62
N LYS A 17 -6.56 -12.82 5.73
CA LYS A 17 -6.08 -13.52 6.95
C LYS A 17 -5.97 -12.59 8.16
N HIS A 18 -5.72 -11.32 7.92
CA HIS A 18 -5.55 -10.27 8.94
C HIS A 18 -6.78 -9.38 9.07
N GLY A 19 -7.65 -9.45 8.07
CA GLY A 19 -8.83 -8.61 7.90
C GLY A 19 -8.57 -7.54 6.85
N LEU A 20 -9.17 -7.74 5.66
CA LEU A 20 -9.18 -6.77 4.57
C LEU A 20 -10.39 -5.87 4.74
N THR A 21 -10.20 -4.56 4.85
CA THR A 21 -11.31 -3.61 4.83
C THR A 21 -11.46 -3.03 3.43
N LEU A 22 -12.69 -2.97 2.94
CA LEU A 22 -13.05 -2.34 1.68
C LEU A 22 -13.99 -1.17 1.97
N TYR A 23 -13.69 -0.04 1.36
CA TYR A 23 -14.53 1.15 1.33
C TYR A 23 -14.82 1.53 -0.13
N CYS A 24 -16.06 1.46 -0.53
CA CYS A 24 -16.52 1.85 -1.84
C CYS A 24 -17.53 2.99 -1.70
N ASN A 25 -17.29 4.12 -2.35
CA ASN A 25 -18.13 5.32 -2.30
C ASN A 25 -18.79 5.66 -3.66
N GLY A 26 -18.82 4.72 -4.59
CA GLY A 26 -19.33 4.91 -5.93
C GLY A 26 -18.32 5.51 -6.93
N GLU A 27 -17.32 6.25 -6.47
CA GLU A 27 -16.27 6.86 -7.31
C GLU A 27 -14.95 6.07 -7.24
N THR A 28 -14.63 5.54 -6.07
CA THR A 28 -13.41 4.77 -5.83
C THR A 28 -13.70 3.54 -5.00
N LEU A 29 -12.91 2.49 -5.22
CA LEU A 29 -12.74 1.37 -4.30
C LEU A 29 -11.43 1.55 -3.55
N THR A 30 -11.49 1.70 -2.24
CA THR A 30 -10.34 1.73 -1.35
C THR A 30 -10.22 0.40 -0.63
N ALA A 31 -9.07 -0.25 -0.75
CA ALA A 31 -8.74 -1.48 -0.04
C ALA A 31 -7.67 -1.17 1.01
N LEU A 32 -7.96 -1.51 2.26
CA LEU A 32 -7.08 -1.30 3.42
C LEU A 32 -6.56 -2.65 3.91
N GLY A 33 -5.25 -2.82 3.82
CA GLY A 33 -4.52 -3.92 4.45
C GLY A 33 -3.78 -3.46 5.70
N TYR A 34 -3.03 -4.38 6.33
CA TYR A 34 -2.34 -4.10 7.59
C TYR A 34 -1.33 -2.94 7.53
N GLU A 35 -0.58 -2.82 6.44
CA GLU A 35 0.47 -1.79 6.28
C GLU A 35 0.37 -1.04 4.94
N TRP A 36 -0.76 -1.17 4.25
CA TRP A 36 -0.95 -0.57 2.95
C TRP A 36 -2.42 -0.19 2.70
N MET A 37 -2.60 0.76 1.80
CA MET A 37 -3.90 1.16 1.26
C MET A 37 -3.79 1.29 -0.25
N ALA A 38 -4.71 0.69 -0.99
CA ALA A 38 -4.83 0.84 -2.43
C ALA A 38 -6.13 1.54 -2.78
N VAL A 39 -6.08 2.50 -3.69
CA VAL A 39 -7.25 3.24 -4.19
C VAL A 39 -7.35 3.01 -5.69
N VAL A 40 -8.50 2.51 -6.12
CA VAL A 40 -8.79 2.20 -7.52
C VAL A 40 -10.04 2.97 -7.94
N PRO A 41 -9.97 3.86 -8.95
CA PRO A 41 -11.15 4.53 -9.48
C PRO A 41 -12.17 3.53 -10.04
N MET A 42 -13.47 3.83 -9.88
CA MET A 42 -14.55 2.93 -10.33
C MET A 42 -14.69 2.87 -11.85
N ASP A 43 -14.14 3.84 -12.58
CA ASP A 43 -14.10 3.82 -14.04
C ASP A 43 -13.30 2.61 -14.54
N GLY A 44 -13.97 1.73 -15.30
CA GLY A 44 -13.40 0.46 -15.75
C GLY A 44 -13.26 -0.63 -14.68
N LEU A 45 -13.38 -0.31 -13.39
CA LEU A 45 -13.26 -1.29 -12.30
C LEU A 45 -14.37 -2.34 -12.35
N ARG A 46 -15.60 -1.97 -12.72
CA ARG A 46 -16.73 -2.93 -12.84
C ARG A 46 -16.45 -4.04 -13.84
N GLU A 47 -15.80 -3.75 -14.96
CA GLU A 47 -15.40 -4.78 -15.94
C GLU A 47 -14.29 -5.67 -15.39
N ARG A 48 -13.31 -5.08 -14.70
CA ARG A 48 -12.24 -5.82 -14.01
C ARG A 48 -12.79 -6.74 -12.92
N LEU A 49 -13.78 -6.32 -12.15
CA LEU A 49 -14.47 -7.13 -11.13
C LEU A 49 -15.27 -8.29 -11.74
N ARG A 50 -15.74 -8.16 -12.98
CA ARG A 50 -16.39 -9.28 -13.72
C ARG A 50 -15.39 -10.21 -14.38
N GLY A 51 -14.12 -9.83 -14.46
CA GLY A 51 -13.05 -10.56 -15.14
C GLY A 51 -11.83 -10.78 -14.25
N THR A 52 -10.78 -10.01 -14.48
CA THR A 52 -9.45 -10.20 -13.86
C THR A 52 -9.40 -10.02 -12.35
N LEU A 53 -10.32 -9.24 -11.76
CA LEU A 53 -10.50 -9.07 -10.31
C LEU A 53 -11.72 -9.81 -9.75
N GLY A 54 -12.16 -10.87 -10.43
CA GLY A 54 -13.35 -11.63 -10.04
C GLY A 54 -13.27 -12.27 -8.65
N ALA A 55 -12.08 -12.50 -8.13
CA ALA A 55 -11.88 -13.01 -6.78
C ALA A 55 -12.45 -12.10 -5.69
N LEU A 56 -12.44 -10.78 -5.88
CA LEU A 56 -13.06 -9.87 -4.93
C LEU A 56 -14.57 -10.09 -4.86
N VAL A 57 -15.20 -10.27 -6.04
CA VAL A 57 -16.63 -10.57 -6.12
C VAL A 57 -16.95 -11.94 -5.50
N GLU A 58 -16.07 -12.93 -5.70
CA GLU A 58 -16.19 -14.24 -5.06
C GLU A 58 -16.13 -14.14 -3.53
N MET A 59 -15.23 -13.31 -2.99
CA MET A 59 -15.11 -13.09 -1.54
C MET A 59 -16.31 -12.36 -0.94
N LEU A 60 -16.87 -11.39 -1.67
CA LEU A 60 -18.00 -10.57 -1.23
C LEU A 60 -19.36 -11.24 -1.48
N GLY A 61 -19.48 -12.00 -2.58
CA GLY A 61 -20.76 -12.50 -3.09
C GLY A 61 -21.54 -11.49 -3.97
N TYR A 62 -21.01 -10.28 -4.16
CA TYR A 62 -21.63 -9.21 -4.95
C TYR A 62 -20.58 -8.22 -5.47
N ILE A 63 -20.96 -7.33 -6.39
CA ILE A 63 -20.11 -6.23 -6.86
C ILE A 63 -20.31 -5.03 -5.91
N PRO A 64 -19.25 -4.53 -5.22
CA PRO A 64 -19.39 -3.40 -4.29
C PRO A 64 -19.75 -2.11 -5.04
N GLU A 65 -20.62 -1.30 -4.46
CA GLU A 65 -21.05 -0.01 -5.02
C GLU A 65 -20.91 1.15 -4.01
N ASN A 66 -21.54 1.03 -2.84
CA ASN A 66 -21.48 1.99 -1.73
C ASN A 66 -21.43 1.22 -0.42
N ASP A 67 -20.32 0.50 -0.24
CA ASP A 67 -20.18 -0.45 0.86
C ASP A 67 -18.96 -0.14 1.70
N THR A 68 -19.10 -0.36 3.00
CA THR A 68 -17.97 -0.40 3.93
C THR A 68 -18.00 -1.72 4.65
N VAL A 69 -17.07 -2.61 4.32
CA VAL A 69 -17.07 -3.99 4.80
C VAL A 69 -15.67 -4.45 5.17
N ARG A 70 -15.61 -5.34 6.15
CA ARG A 70 -14.42 -6.09 6.51
C ARG A 70 -14.56 -7.55 6.10
N ILE A 71 -13.55 -8.08 5.43
CA ILE A 71 -13.50 -9.46 4.97
C ILE A 71 -12.44 -10.20 5.77
N VAL A 72 -12.83 -11.27 6.44
CA VAL A 72 -11.94 -12.13 7.21
C VAL A 72 -12.05 -13.57 6.71
N ARG A 73 -10.90 -14.17 6.39
CA ARG A 73 -10.85 -15.58 6.01
C ARG A 73 -10.95 -16.48 7.23
N ASN A 74 -11.86 -17.43 7.18
CA ASN A 74 -12.03 -18.48 8.20
C ASN A 74 -11.93 -19.88 7.59
N LYS A 75 -12.13 -20.94 8.40
CA LYS A 75 -12.08 -22.34 7.94
C LYS A 75 -13.19 -22.72 6.94
N GLY A 76 -14.28 -21.94 6.90
CA GLY A 76 -15.44 -22.22 6.04
C GLY A 76 -15.54 -21.32 4.81
N GLY A 77 -14.58 -20.39 4.61
CA GLY A 77 -14.63 -19.42 3.51
C GLY A 77 -14.32 -18.00 3.96
N TYR A 78 -15.10 -17.03 3.52
CA TYR A 78 -14.96 -15.63 3.87
C TYR A 78 -16.14 -15.17 4.72
N LEU A 79 -15.84 -14.47 5.81
CA LEU A 79 -16.81 -13.76 6.63
C LEU A 79 -16.77 -12.29 6.23
N VAL A 80 -17.90 -11.80 5.72
CA VAL A 80 -18.07 -10.38 5.36
C VAL A 80 -18.89 -9.72 6.45
N GLN A 81 -18.37 -8.66 7.04
CA GLN A 81 -19.00 -7.91 8.12
C GLN A 81 -19.10 -6.43 7.73
N PRO A 82 -20.23 -5.76 8.00
CA PRO A 82 -20.29 -4.30 7.89
C PRO A 82 -19.26 -3.65 8.79
N GLU A 83 -18.65 -2.56 8.31
CA GLU A 83 -17.74 -1.72 9.08
C GLU A 83 -18.33 -0.30 9.17
N LEU A 84 -17.92 0.48 10.17
CA LEU A 84 -18.39 1.86 10.33
C LEU A 84 -17.61 2.78 9.37
N PRO A 85 -18.29 3.51 8.46
CA PRO A 85 -17.64 4.40 7.51
C PRO A 85 -16.74 5.45 8.17
N GLU A 86 -17.13 5.96 9.36
CA GLU A 86 -16.34 6.96 10.10
C GLU A 86 -15.00 6.40 10.54
N THR A 87 -14.96 5.18 11.09
CA THR A 87 -13.74 4.50 11.52
C THR A 87 -12.80 4.25 10.34
N VAL A 88 -13.37 3.79 9.22
CA VAL A 88 -12.60 3.57 7.99
C VAL A 88 -12.12 4.90 7.40
N GLY A 89 -12.93 5.94 7.48
CA GLY A 89 -12.57 7.31 7.06
C GLY A 89 -11.36 7.86 7.83
N GLU A 90 -11.30 7.64 9.15
CA GLU A 90 -10.13 8.01 9.96
C GLU A 90 -8.86 7.26 9.52
N GLU A 91 -8.97 5.96 9.23
CA GLU A 91 -7.85 5.17 8.73
C GLU A 91 -7.39 5.63 7.34
N ILE A 92 -8.31 5.92 6.43
CA ILE A 92 -8.01 6.50 5.11
C ILE A 92 -7.30 7.85 5.27
N CYS A 93 -7.79 8.73 6.16
CA CYS A 93 -7.12 10.00 6.46
C CYS A 93 -5.71 9.80 7.02
N GLY A 94 -5.47 8.75 7.79
CA GLY A 94 -4.14 8.40 8.28
C GLY A 94 -3.14 8.06 7.15
N TYR A 95 -3.63 7.60 6.00
CA TYR A 95 -2.81 7.35 4.81
C TYR A 95 -2.77 8.54 3.84
N ALA A 96 -3.90 9.17 3.56
CA ALA A 96 -4.07 10.11 2.46
C ALA A 96 -4.25 11.57 2.88
N GLY A 97 -4.45 11.85 4.17
CA GLY A 97 -4.76 13.19 4.68
C GLY A 97 -3.60 14.18 4.60
N GLU A 98 -2.37 13.69 4.60
CA GLU A 98 -1.18 14.53 4.49
C GLU A 98 -0.81 14.74 3.01
N THR A 99 -0.84 15.99 2.55
CA THR A 99 -0.64 16.32 1.12
C THR A 99 0.79 16.73 0.80
N HIS A 100 1.55 17.21 1.78
CA HIS A 100 2.96 17.55 1.57
C HIS A 100 3.80 16.28 1.45
N THR A 101 4.57 16.16 0.37
CA THR A 101 5.42 14.99 0.12
C THR A 101 6.78 15.41 -0.41
N GLU A 102 7.80 14.60 -0.13
CA GLU A 102 9.13 14.68 -0.74
C GLU A 102 9.39 13.44 -1.58
N GLU A 103 10.14 13.59 -2.67
CA GLU A 103 10.55 12.47 -3.53
C GLU A 103 11.50 11.54 -2.76
N ILE A 104 11.34 10.24 -3.00
CA ILE A 104 12.27 9.21 -2.53
C ILE A 104 12.60 8.25 -3.68
N ARG A 105 13.81 7.69 -3.66
CA ARG A 105 14.28 6.77 -4.71
C ARG A 105 14.69 5.42 -4.17
N PRO A 106 14.49 4.31 -4.93
CA PRO A 106 14.90 2.99 -4.52
C PRO A 106 16.43 2.88 -4.48
N THR A 107 16.97 2.31 -3.41
CA THR A 107 18.41 2.08 -3.23
C THR A 107 18.90 0.76 -3.84
N GLY A 108 17.98 -0.11 -4.27
CA GLY A 108 18.29 -1.50 -4.63
C GLY A 108 18.55 -2.44 -3.46
N LEU A 109 18.67 -1.92 -2.24
CA LEU A 109 18.91 -2.70 -1.03
C LEU A 109 17.60 -3.16 -0.38
N ARG A 110 17.71 -4.23 0.42
CA ARG A 110 16.56 -4.78 1.16
C ARG A 110 16.94 -5.12 2.60
N MET A 111 15.97 -4.99 3.47
CA MET A 111 16.06 -5.46 4.84
C MET A 111 14.78 -6.22 5.20
N TRP A 112 14.86 -7.55 5.38
CA TRP A 112 13.72 -8.46 5.58
C TRP A 112 12.65 -8.32 4.49
N MET A 113 11.44 -7.95 4.90
CA MET A 113 10.29 -7.72 4.01
C MET A 113 10.20 -6.28 3.50
N ASN A 114 11.26 -5.47 3.68
CA ASN A 114 11.28 -4.09 3.23
C ASN A 114 12.33 -3.90 2.15
N PHE A 115 11.98 -3.20 1.09
CA PHE A 115 12.95 -2.57 0.21
C PHE A 115 13.27 -1.17 0.76
N LEU A 116 14.51 -0.73 0.55
CA LEU A 116 14.97 0.53 1.12
C LEU A 116 14.89 1.63 0.07
N MET A 117 14.30 2.74 0.48
CA MET A 117 14.20 3.97 -0.28
C MET A 117 15.06 5.04 0.39
N GLN A 118 15.65 5.93 -0.40
CA GLN A 118 16.45 7.04 0.10
C GLN A 118 15.77 8.37 -0.18
N LYS A 119 15.81 9.25 0.81
CA LYS A 119 15.45 10.66 0.71
C LYS A 119 16.62 11.46 0.15
N ARG A 120 16.36 12.65 -0.38
CA ARG A 120 17.41 13.53 -0.92
C ARG A 120 18.45 13.95 0.14
N ASN A 121 18.09 14.00 1.42
CA ASN A 121 19.01 14.29 2.53
C ASN A 121 19.90 13.10 2.93
N GLY A 122 19.77 11.96 2.29
CA GLY A 122 20.50 10.73 2.56
C GLY A 122 19.81 9.76 3.51
N ASP A 123 18.77 10.17 4.23
CA ASP A 123 18.01 9.29 5.11
C ASP A 123 17.37 8.16 4.33
N ILE A 124 17.33 6.97 4.93
CA ILE A 124 16.63 5.82 4.34
C ILE A 124 15.33 5.50 5.09
N VAL A 125 14.39 4.93 4.35
CA VAL A 125 13.14 4.39 4.87
C VAL A 125 12.89 3.01 4.27
N GLY A 126 12.51 2.06 5.10
CA GLY A 126 12.06 0.74 4.66
C GLY A 126 10.60 0.82 4.21
N VAL A 127 10.28 0.20 3.09
CA VAL A 127 8.91 0.11 2.58
C VAL A 127 8.55 -1.36 2.45
N THR A 128 7.45 -1.76 3.09
CA THR A 128 7.01 -3.15 3.08
C THR A 128 6.78 -3.67 1.66
N THR A 129 7.18 -4.91 1.40
CA THR A 129 6.88 -5.62 0.16
C THR A 129 5.49 -6.27 0.19
N ARG A 130 4.77 -6.17 1.32
CA ARG A 130 3.38 -6.62 1.41
C ARG A 130 2.46 -5.72 0.60
N GLY A 131 1.31 -6.26 0.25
CA GLY A 131 0.33 -5.56 -0.55
C GLY A 131 0.58 -5.66 -2.07
N PRO A 132 -0.25 -5.00 -2.87
CA PRO A 132 -0.12 -5.00 -4.33
C PRO A 132 1.10 -4.19 -4.78
N GLY A 133 1.59 -4.45 -5.99
CA GLY A 133 2.52 -3.57 -6.69
C GLY A 133 1.75 -2.59 -7.55
N LEU A 134 2.22 -1.35 -7.63
CA LEU A 134 1.78 -0.36 -8.61
C LEU A 134 2.95 -0.16 -9.59
N ASP A 135 2.70 -0.29 -10.88
CA ASP A 135 3.73 -0.10 -11.92
C ASP A 135 3.94 1.40 -12.19
N VAL A 136 4.44 2.08 -11.17
CA VAL A 136 4.81 3.50 -11.19
C VAL A 136 6.17 3.63 -10.56
N ARG A 137 7.09 4.30 -11.24
CA ARG A 137 8.48 4.44 -10.80
C ARG A 137 8.68 5.57 -9.78
N ARG A 138 7.73 6.51 -9.70
CA ARG A 138 7.81 7.66 -8.79
C ARG A 138 7.26 7.32 -7.41
N TYR A 139 8.10 7.59 -6.41
CA TYR A 139 7.76 7.42 -5.02
C TYR A 139 7.88 8.75 -4.30
N SER A 140 6.95 9.02 -3.43
CA SER A 140 7.03 10.14 -2.50
C SER A 140 6.74 9.70 -1.08
N ILE A 141 7.18 10.47 -0.10
CA ILE A 141 6.92 10.20 1.32
C ILE A 141 6.41 11.46 2.00
N THR A 142 5.44 11.29 2.89
CA THR A 142 4.95 12.36 3.75
C THR A 142 5.86 12.54 4.97
N PRO A 143 5.82 13.69 5.68
CA PRO A 143 6.48 13.87 6.98
C PRO A 143 6.07 12.79 8.00
N GLY A 144 4.81 12.35 7.98
CA GLY A 144 4.29 11.25 8.82
C GLY A 144 4.79 9.86 8.43
N GLY A 145 5.63 9.75 7.39
CA GLY A 145 6.25 8.49 6.99
C GLY A 145 5.38 7.60 6.10
N ILE A 146 4.34 8.12 5.48
CA ILE A 146 3.54 7.39 4.49
C ILE A 146 4.18 7.50 3.11
N VAL A 147 4.55 6.37 2.54
CA VAL A 147 5.07 6.28 1.16
C VAL A 147 3.91 6.16 0.19
N ARG A 148 3.92 6.99 -0.83
CA ARG A 148 2.88 7.10 -1.85
C ARG A 148 3.44 6.83 -3.24
N GLN A 149 2.70 6.07 -4.02
CA GLN A 149 2.80 5.93 -5.47
C GLN A 149 1.45 6.34 -6.08
N GLU A 150 1.46 7.03 -7.20
CA GLU A 150 0.26 7.45 -7.91
C GLU A 150 0.49 7.39 -9.41
N ASP A 151 -0.42 6.75 -10.12
CA ASP A 151 -0.49 6.79 -11.57
C ASP A 151 -1.38 7.97 -11.99
N GLY A 152 -0.78 8.97 -12.63
CA GLY A 152 -1.46 10.18 -13.06
C GLY A 152 -2.48 9.96 -14.19
N ASP A 153 -2.33 8.90 -14.96
CA ASP A 153 -3.20 8.60 -16.11
C ASP A 153 -4.47 7.85 -15.65
N THR A 154 -4.32 6.91 -14.73
CA THR A 154 -5.44 6.09 -14.24
C THR A 154 -6.03 6.59 -12.93
N GLY A 155 -5.31 7.43 -12.17
CA GLY A 155 -5.69 7.86 -10.83
C GLY A 155 -5.57 6.75 -9.77
N GLU A 156 -4.99 5.60 -10.12
CA GLU A 156 -4.70 4.51 -9.17
C GLU A 156 -3.60 4.93 -8.21
N ARG A 157 -3.79 4.65 -6.91
CA ARG A 157 -2.87 5.06 -5.85
C ARG A 157 -2.58 3.94 -4.89
N LEU A 158 -1.33 3.91 -4.43
CA LEU A 158 -0.88 2.97 -3.43
C LEU A 158 -0.12 3.70 -2.32
N TYR A 159 -0.53 3.46 -1.11
CA TYR A 159 0.07 4.01 0.11
C TYR A 159 0.63 2.88 0.95
N ARG A 160 1.78 3.08 1.55
CA ARG A 160 2.41 2.14 2.49
C ARG A 160 2.98 2.87 3.68
N ARG A 161 2.94 2.23 4.84
CA ARG A 161 3.67 2.75 6.00
C ARG A 161 5.16 2.56 5.78
N GLY A 162 5.91 3.65 5.92
CA GLY A 162 7.36 3.60 5.98
C GLY A 162 7.82 3.04 7.33
N TYR A 163 8.93 2.29 7.30
CA TYR A 163 9.56 1.74 8.48
C TYR A 163 10.94 2.37 8.69
N ARG A 164 11.21 2.78 9.92
CA ARG A 164 12.54 3.12 10.40
C ARG A 164 12.72 2.50 11.78
N PRO A 165 13.82 1.78 12.04
CA PRO A 165 14.06 1.21 13.37
C PRO A 165 14.14 2.30 14.44
N ARG A 166 13.63 1.99 15.62
CA ARG A 166 13.57 2.89 16.76
C ARG A 166 14.40 2.35 17.90
N GLU A 167 15.15 3.20 18.57
CA GLU A 167 16.04 2.80 19.67
C GLU A 167 15.30 2.25 20.89
N ASP A 168 14.05 2.65 21.07
CA ASP A 168 13.21 2.24 22.20
C ASP A 168 12.49 0.89 21.98
N THR A 169 12.38 0.42 20.74
CA THR A 169 11.57 -0.78 20.41
C THR A 169 12.32 -1.86 19.66
N ASP A 170 13.36 -1.49 18.88
CA ASP A 170 14.10 -2.44 18.04
C ASP A 170 15.37 -2.94 18.72
N SER A 171 15.80 -4.16 18.38
CA SER A 171 17.01 -4.74 18.94
C SER A 171 18.28 -4.00 18.45
N GLU A 172 19.32 -4.02 19.27
CA GLU A 172 20.64 -3.45 18.91
C GLU A 172 21.18 -4.05 17.58
N ALA A 173 20.92 -5.32 17.33
CA ALA A 173 21.30 -5.98 16.07
C ALA A 173 20.58 -5.37 14.87
N THR A 174 19.29 -5.04 15.01
CA THR A 174 18.47 -4.33 14.01
C THR A 174 19.03 -2.94 13.74
N LEU A 175 19.26 -2.17 14.79
CA LEU A 175 19.79 -0.81 14.70
C LEU A 175 21.17 -0.77 14.03
N ARG A 176 22.08 -1.69 14.40
CA ARG A 176 23.40 -1.81 13.80
C ARG A 176 23.32 -2.16 12.32
N LYS A 177 22.45 -3.11 11.94
CA LYS A 177 22.25 -3.47 10.54
C LYS A 177 21.69 -2.28 9.74
N TRP A 178 20.75 -1.53 10.31
CA TRP A 178 20.18 -0.35 9.69
C TRP A 178 21.25 0.73 9.44
N ARG A 179 22.03 1.09 10.46
CA ARG A 179 23.16 2.06 10.34
C ARG A 179 24.15 1.65 9.25
N HIS A 180 24.44 0.34 9.14
CA HIS A 180 25.28 -0.16 8.05
C HIS A 180 24.65 0.06 6.68
N LEU A 181 23.36 -0.20 6.54
CA LEU A 181 22.63 0.02 5.30
C LEU A 181 22.50 1.51 4.95
N GLU A 182 22.37 2.40 5.93
CA GLU A 182 22.42 3.85 5.70
C GLU A 182 23.73 4.29 5.05
N VAL A 183 24.86 3.77 5.52
CA VAL A 183 26.18 4.05 4.94
C VAL A 183 26.34 3.46 3.53
N MET A 184 25.74 2.31 3.27
CA MET A 184 25.80 1.61 1.99
C MET A 184 24.80 2.14 0.96
N SER A 185 23.77 2.83 1.42
CA SER A 185 22.71 3.35 0.54
C SER A 185 23.20 4.58 -0.20
N TRP A 186 23.09 4.53 -1.52
CA TRP A 186 23.39 5.66 -2.38
C TRP A 186 22.44 5.68 -3.57
N CYS A 187 21.90 6.85 -3.87
CA CYS A 187 21.10 7.10 -5.06
C CYS A 187 21.71 8.26 -5.85
N ASP A 188 21.82 8.09 -7.14
CA ASP A 188 22.19 9.18 -8.03
C ASP A 188 20.95 10.06 -8.27
N TRP A 189 20.88 11.17 -7.55
CA TRP A 189 19.77 12.12 -7.64
C TRP A 189 19.82 12.98 -8.91
N ASP A 190 20.95 13.01 -9.60
CA ASP A 190 21.17 13.78 -10.83
C ASP A 190 21.02 12.91 -12.08
N ALA A 191 20.93 11.58 -11.92
CA ALA A 191 20.64 10.68 -13.02
C ALA A 191 19.23 10.93 -13.58
N PRO A 192 19.06 10.96 -14.93
CA PRO A 192 17.75 11.04 -15.53
C PRO A 192 16.89 9.84 -15.11
N GLU A 193 15.61 10.07 -14.88
CA GLU A 193 14.64 9.00 -14.67
C GLU A 193 14.53 8.18 -15.97
N GLU A 194 14.94 6.90 -15.93
CA GLU A 194 14.78 5.96 -17.05
C GLU A 194 13.31 5.52 -17.22
#